data_693211e7c8e9ba9aa8e858599e76fcbf
#
_entry.id   693211e7c8e9ba9aa8e858599e76fcbf
#
_cell.length_a   1.000
_cell.length_b   1.000
_cell.length_c   1.000
_cell.angle_alpha   90.00
_cell.angle_beta   90.00
_cell.angle_gamma   90.00
#
_symmetry.space_group_name_H-M   'P 1'
#
loop_
_entity.id
_entity.type
_entity.pdbx_description
1 polymer ?
#
loop_
_entity_poly.entity_id
_entity_poly.type
_entity_poly.pdbx_seq_one_letter_code
_entity_poly.pdbx_strand_id
1 'polypeptide(L)'
;MAKRVKHLWDSLTSFENLLEAWRKVQRGKRRSAVVLKFRHAQEDRLFELQASLRAHTWMPSPCRHVYIQEVKPRKIDAPVLADCVVHHAVMNLMEPWFERRFISDSYACRKGKGTHAASLRTTEFMRRASREWGTPYVLKGDISRYFASIAHERLLAMLPKLVSDPDVLWLFRRIIQDNGYQGCGLPLGSVTSQWLANFYLDSLDHFVKDDMGLPYYVRYMDDFVLIGPNKAWCRTALEQIDAFVRASLQLSLNPKTGIWPISKGIDFVGYRHWTDHTLPRKRTVKRARKTFKTFPGLYAAGKIDLDYVTARVVSFTGYMKHCAGRETLRHILARLVLTRGE
;
A
#
# COMPACT_ATOMS: atom_id res chain seq x y z
N MET A 1 17.12 -19.11 13.55
CA MET A 1 17.16 -18.42 12.24
C MET A 1 15.91 -18.77 11.43
N ALA A 2 15.22 -17.79 10.87
CA ALA A 2 14.06 -18.08 10.02
C ALA A 2 14.48 -18.88 8.78
N LYS A 3 13.65 -19.85 8.39
CA LYS A 3 13.90 -20.73 7.23
C LYS A 3 13.88 -19.89 5.95
N ARG A 4 14.99 -19.84 5.20
CA ARG A 4 15.10 -19.12 3.91
C ARG A 4 14.52 -19.96 2.78
N VAL A 5 13.99 -19.28 1.78
CA VAL A 5 13.42 -19.90 0.57
C VAL A 5 14.55 -20.44 -0.32
N LYS A 6 14.39 -21.66 -0.80
CA LYS A 6 15.31 -22.35 -1.73
C LYS A 6 14.52 -22.97 -2.87
N HIS A 7 15.19 -23.21 -4.00
CA HIS A 7 14.65 -23.99 -5.13
C HIS A 7 13.28 -23.52 -5.63
N LEU A 8 13.10 -22.21 -5.80
CA LEU A 8 11.87 -21.65 -6.36
C LEU A 8 11.94 -21.37 -7.86
N TRP A 9 13.14 -21.33 -8.45
CA TRP A 9 13.31 -20.86 -9.81
C TRP A 9 12.50 -21.63 -10.85
N ASP A 10 12.52 -22.96 -10.81
CA ASP A 10 11.75 -23.81 -11.72
C ASP A 10 10.24 -23.56 -11.60
N SER A 11 9.74 -23.47 -10.37
CA SER A 11 8.33 -23.15 -10.12
C SER A 11 7.98 -21.72 -10.53
N LEU A 12 8.89 -20.75 -10.33
CA LEU A 12 8.70 -19.36 -10.69
C LEU A 12 8.59 -19.19 -12.21
N THR A 13 9.48 -19.88 -12.96
CA THR A 13 9.55 -19.82 -14.42
C THR A 13 8.67 -20.86 -15.10
N SER A 14 7.87 -21.64 -14.36
CA SER A 14 6.94 -22.58 -14.96
C SER A 14 5.85 -21.85 -15.77
N PHE A 15 5.39 -22.49 -16.84
CA PHE A 15 4.34 -21.94 -17.69
C PHE A 15 3.04 -21.74 -16.88
N GLU A 16 2.72 -22.68 -16.00
CA GLU A 16 1.54 -22.62 -15.11
C GLU A 16 1.55 -21.38 -14.21
N ASN A 17 2.70 -21.07 -13.61
CA ASN A 17 2.84 -19.87 -12.77
C ASN A 17 2.74 -18.58 -13.60
N LEU A 18 3.35 -18.53 -14.77
CA LEU A 18 3.23 -17.38 -15.68
C LEU A 18 1.79 -17.19 -16.18
N LEU A 19 1.09 -18.28 -16.47
CA LEU A 19 -0.33 -18.25 -16.86
C LEU A 19 -1.23 -17.76 -15.70
N GLU A 20 -0.96 -18.21 -14.46
CA GLU A 20 -1.68 -17.71 -13.30
C GLU A 20 -1.39 -16.21 -13.06
N ALA A 21 -0.14 -15.79 -13.19
CA ALA A 21 0.25 -14.39 -13.12
C ALA A 21 -0.48 -13.55 -14.18
N TRP A 22 -0.54 -14.02 -15.42
CA TRP A 22 -1.31 -13.38 -16.48
C TRP A 22 -2.81 -13.26 -16.12
N ARG A 23 -3.42 -14.32 -15.58
CA ARG A 23 -4.80 -14.27 -15.12
C ARG A 23 -5.03 -13.20 -14.07
N LYS A 24 -4.06 -12.95 -13.18
CA LYS A 24 -4.11 -11.87 -12.18
C LYS A 24 -3.97 -10.48 -12.82
N VAL A 25 -3.04 -10.31 -13.75
CA VAL A 25 -2.76 -9.04 -14.46
C VAL A 25 -3.98 -8.52 -15.23
N GLN A 26 -4.74 -9.40 -15.87
CA GLN A 26 -5.91 -9.02 -16.68
C GLN A 26 -7.18 -8.69 -15.87
N ARG A 27 -7.21 -8.97 -14.54
CA ARG A 27 -8.38 -8.68 -13.70
C ARG A 27 -8.76 -7.20 -13.73
N GLY A 28 -10.03 -6.91 -13.98
CA GLY A 28 -10.55 -5.53 -14.08
C GLY A 28 -10.15 -4.77 -15.34
N LYS A 29 -9.32 -5.36 -16.23
CA LYS A 29 -8.80 -4.71 -17.44
C LYS A 29 -9.13 -5.48 -18.73
N ARG A 30 -10.00 -6.48 -18.68
CA ARG A 30 -10.26 -7.43 -19.78
C ARG A 30 -10.68 -6.79 -21.10
N ARG A 31 -11.26 -5.58 -21.07
CA ARG A 31 -11.71 -4.82 -22.27
C ARG A 31 -10.66 -3.84 -22.80
N SER A 32 -9.50 -3.70 -22.16
CA SER A 32 -8.48 -2.78 -22.65
C SER A 32 -7.78 -3.35 -23.90
N ALA A 33 -7.52 -2.49 -24.90
CA ALA A 33 -6.90 -2.89 -26.16
C ALA A 33 -5.54 -3.62 -25.94
N VAL A 34 -4.74 -3.17 -24.97
CA VAL A 34 -3.44 -3.78 -24.65
C VAL A 34 -3.61 -5.21 -24.10
N VAL A 35 -4.64 -5.43 -23.25
CA VAL A 35 -4.96 -6.76 -22.71
C VAL A 35 -5.48 -7.67 -23.82
N LEU A 36 -6.34 -7.17 -24.71
CA LEU A 36 -6.86 -7.93 -25.85
C LEU A 36 -5.72 -8.35 -26.81
N LYS A 37 -4.81 -7.42 -27.14
CA LYS A 37 -3.64 -7.71 -27.95
C LYS A 37 -2.70 -8.74 -27.31
N PHE A 38 -2.50 -8.70 -25.99
CA PHE A 38 -1.72 -9.71 -25.29
C PHE A 38 -2.41 -11.08 -25.31
N ARG A 39 -3.73 -11.11 -25.09
CA ARG A 39 -4.54 -12.34 -25.07
C ARG A 39 -4.53 -13.06 -26.42
N HIS A 40 -4.53 -12.33 -27.52
CA HIS A 40 -4.49 -12.91 -28.87
C HIS A 40 -3.25 -13.78 -29.12
N ALA A 41 -2.10 -13.42 -28.53
CA ALA A 41 -0.83 -14.15 -28.63
C ALA A 41 -0.34 -14.57 -27.24
N GLN A 42 -1.23 -14.98 -26.32
CA GLN A 42 -0.85 -15.18 -24.91
C GLN A 42 0.14 -16.31 -24.73
N GLU A 43 -0.01 -17.41 -25.45
CA GLU A 43 0.85 -18.59 -25.31
C GLU A 43 2.27 -18.25 -25.77
N ASP A 44 2.41 -17.72 -26.97
CA ASP A 44 3.72 -17.33 -27.52
C ASP A 44 4.43 -16.36 -26.58
N ARG A 45 3.73 -15.33 -26.10
CA ARG A 45 4.29 -14.33 -25.18
C ARG A 45 4.68 -14.91 -23.83
N LEU A 46 3.92 -15.86 -23.30
CA LEU A 46 4.27 -16.54 -22.06
C LEU A 46 5.47 -17.47 -22.24
N PHE A 47 5.59 -18.14 -23.39
CA PHE A 47 6.78 -18.93 -23.73
C PHE A 47 8.03 -18.06 -23.95
N GLU A 48 7.88 -16.90 -24.61
CA GLU A 48 8.97 -15.91 -24.75
C GLU A 48 9.45 -15.42 -23.37
N LEU A 49 8.53 -15.09 -22.46
CA LEU A 49 8.86 -14.70 -21.08
C LEU A 49 9.55 -15.84 -20.33
N GLN A 50 9.04 -17.07 -20.44
CA GLN A 50 9.66 -18.24 -19.81
C GLN A 50 11.09 -18.45 -20.33
N ALA A 51 11.29 -18.42 -21.64
CA ALA A 51 12.59 -18.59 -22.26
C ALA A 51 13.58 -17.50 -21.79
N SER A 52 13.15 -16.24 -21.81
CA SER A 52 14.00 -15.12 -21.38
C SER A 52 14.35 -15.17 -19.87
N LEU A 53 13.43 -15.59 -19.02
CA LEU A 53 13.70 -15.78 -17.59
C LEU A 53 14.70 -16.92 -17.37
N ARG A 54 14.47 -18.09 -17.97
CA ARG A 54 15.37 -19.27 -17.86
C ARG A 54 16.76 -19.01 -18.41
N ALA A 55 16.86 -18.25 -19.48
CA ALA A 55 18.13 -17.82 -20.04
C ALA A 55 18.81 -16.65 -19.31
N HIS A 56 18.19 -16.11 -18.26
CA HIS A 56 18.66 -14.90 -17.54
C HIS A 56 18.84 -13.66 -18.44
N THR A 57 18.09 -13.57 -19.53
CA THR A 57 18.14 -12.45 -20.50
C THR A 57 17.00 -11.45 -20.30
N TRP A 58 16.02 -11.76 -19.43
CA TRP A 58 14.91 -10.86 -19.18
C TRP A 58 15.40 -9.53 -18.57
N MET A 59 14.90 -8.43 -19.13
CA MET A 59 15.09 -7.06 -18.64
C MET A 59 13.74 -6.35 -18.56
N PRO A 60 13.48 -5.56 -17.51
CA PRO A 60 12.26 -4.78 -17.45
C PRO A 60 12.23 -3.71 -18.54
N SER A 61 11.08 -3.56 -19.17
CA SER A 61 10.87 -2.49 -20.15
C SER A 61 10.70 -1.13 -19.46
N PRO A 62 10.96 -0.02 -20.16
CA PRO A 62 10.70 1.31 -19.61
C PRO A 62 9.24 1.46 -19.13
N CYS A 63 9.06 1.96 -17.92
CA CYS A 63 7.73 2.18 -17.34
C CYS A 63 6.95 3.24 -18.13
N ARG A 64 5.64 3.05 -18.21
CA ARG A 64 4.71 4.07 -18.72
C ARG A 64 4.40 5.05 -17.59
N HIS A 65 4.58 6.34 -17.87
CA HIS A 65 4.30 7.40 -16.91
C HIS A 65 2.82 7.80 -16.98
N VAL A 66 2.12 7.73 -15.85
CA VAL A 66 0.74 8.18 -15.71
C VAL A 66 0.67 9.20 -14.57
N TYR A 67 0.15 10.38 -14.85
CA TYR A 67 -0.07 11.40 -13.83
C TYR A 67 -1.48 11.30 -13.27
N ILE A 68 -1.60 11.00 -11.99
CA ILE A 68 -2.89 10.99 -11.30
C ILE A 68 -3.09 12.34 -10.63
N GLN A 69 -4.18 13.02 -11.00
CA GLN A 69 -4.62 14.26 -10.37
C GLN A 69 -5.31 13.95 -9.04
N GLU A 70 -4.50 13.76 -8.01
CA GLU A 70 -4.94 13.78 -6.61
C GLU A 70 -4.68 15.18 -6.03
N VAL A 71 -4.86 15.33 -4.72
CA VAL A 71 -4.55 16.58 -4.02
C VAL A 71 -3.09 17.02 -4.17
N LYS A 72 -2.18 16.04 -4.36
CA LYS A 72 -0.85 16.27 -4.90
C LYS A 72 -0.76 15.43 -6.18
N PRO A 73 -0.40 16.01 -7.32
CA PRO A 73 -0.15 15.23 -8.52
C PRO A 73 0.87 14.14 -8.21
N ARG A 74 0.55 12.90 -8.55
CA ARG A 74 1.47 11.77 -8.38
C ARG A 74 1.82 11.22 -9.75
N LYS A 75 3.12 11.11 -10.01
CA LYS A 75 3.64 10.34 -11.12
C LYS A 75 3.57 8.85 -10.74
N ILE A 76 2.87 8.07 -11.52
CA ILE A 76 2.81 6.61 -11.40
C ILE A 76 3.63 6.03 -12.54
N ASP A 77 4.62 5.24 -12.20
CA ASP A 77 5.47 4.52 -13.14
C ASP A 77 4.93 3.09 -13.27
N ALA A 78 4.04 2.91 -14.24
CA ALA A 78 3.37 1.64 -14.48
C ALA A 78 4.23 0.76 -15.38
N PRO A 79 4.63 -0.46 -14.95
CA PRO A 79 5.30 -1.42 -15.82
C PRO A 79 4.44 -1.78 -17.03
N VAL A 80 5.08 -2.19 -18.14
CA VAL A 80 4.36 -2.73 -19.27
C VAL A 80 3.69 -4.06 -18.92
N LEU A 81 2.73 -4.49 -19.74
CA LEU A 81 1.88 -5.63 -19.38
C LEU A 81 2.68 -6.94 -19.23
N ALA A 82 3.68 -7.18 -20.06
CA ALA A 82 4.57 -8.34 -19.96
C ALA A 82 5.35 -8.36 -18.64
N ASP A 83 5.92 -7.21 -18.25
CA ASP A 83 6.63 -7.10 -16.97
C ASP A 83 5.69 -7.27 -15.78
N CYS A 84 4.43 -6.81 -15.88
CA CYS A 84 3.42 -7.10 -14.86
C CYS A 84 3.21 -8.61 -14.66
N VAL A 85 3.33 -9.44 -15.71
CA VAL A 85 3.26 -10.90 -15.57
C VAL A 85 4.43 -11.42 -14.75
N VAL A 86 5.66 -10.98 -15.03
CA VAL A 86 6.84 -11.36 -14.26
C VAL A 86 6.72 -10.93 -12.79
N HIS A 87 6.29 -9.69 -12.53
CA HIS A 87 6.04 -9.19 -11.18
C HIS A 87 5.02 -10.05 -10.41
N HIS A 88 3.93 -10.44 -11.06
CA HIS A 88 2.94 -11.32 -10.44
C HIS A 88 3.44 -12.74 -10.27
N ALA A 89 4.23 -13.27 -11.20
CA ALA A 89 4.83 -14.61 -11.10
C ALA A 89 5.77 -14.73 -9.89
N VAL A 90 6.60 -13.71 -9.66
CA VAL A 90 7.44 -13.61 -8.45
C VAL A 90 6.55 -13.59 -7.19
N MET A 91 5.51 -12.74 -7.19
CA MET A 91 4.68 -12.57 -6.00
C MET A 91 3.77 -13.77 -5.71
N ASN A 92 3.38 -14.57 -6.71
CA ASN A 92 2.65 -15.82 -6.49
C ASN A 92 3.36 -16.75 -5.50
N LEU A 93 4.69 -16.79 -5.57
CA LEU A 93 5.52 -17.69 -4.74
C LEU A 93 6.12 -17.00 -3.52
N MET A 94 6.40 -15.69 -3.61
CA MET A 94 7.10 -14.97 -2.56
C MET A 94 6.17 -14.39 -1.49
N GLU A 95 4.89 -14.12 -1.81
CA GLU A 95 3.91 -13.55 -0.87
C GLU A 95 3.86 -14.31 0.47
N PRO A 96 3.77 -15.65 0.53
CA PRO A 96 3.71 -16.37 1.80
C PRO A 96 4.96 -16.19 2.68
N TRP A 97 6.12 -15.96 2.07
CA TRP A 97 7.38 -15.78 2.77
C TRP A 97 7.52 -14.38 3.36
N PHE A 98 7.10 -13.36 2.65
CA PHE A 98 6.97 -12.01 3.18
C PHE A 98 5.95 -11.97 4.33
N GLU A 99 4.76 -12.61 4.15
CA GLU A 99 3.70 -12.65 5.16
C GLU A 99 4.16 -13.26 6.50
N ARG A 100 4.94 -14.33 6.46
CA ARG A 100 5.48 -14.98 7.67
C ARG A 100 6.46 -14.10 8.44
N ARG A 101 7.07 -13.15 7.77
CA ARG A 101 8.06 -12.26 8.35
C ARG A 101 7.43 -11.01 8.97
N PHE A 102 6.43 -10.47 8.32
CA PHE A 102 5.81 -9.22 8.73
C PHE A 102 5.10 -9.34 10.07
N ILE A 103 5.27 -8.34 10.94
CA ILE A 103 4.50 -8.24 12.18
C ILE A 103 2.99 -8.22 11.89
N SER A 104 2.18 -8.63 12.88
CA SER A 104 0.72 -8.64 12.72
C SER A 104 0.13 -7.25 12.52
N ASP A 105 0.76 -6.20 13.06
CA ASP A 105 0.29 -4.82 13.08
C ASP A 105 0.80 -3.97 11.90
N SER A 106 1.29 -4.60 10.82
CA SER A 106 1.54 -4.00 9.50
C SER A 106 0.38 -4.34 8.56
N TYR A 107 -0.25 -3.32 7.93
CA TYR A 107 -1.57 -3.48 7.31
C TYR A 107 -1.63 -3.19 5.81
N ALA A 108 -0.64 -2.54 5.21
CA ALA A 108 -0.71 -2.15 3.81
C ALA A 108 -0.41 -3.32 2.86
N CYS A 109 -1.13 -3.41 1.74
CA CYS A 109 -0.90 -4.36 0.64
C CYS A 109 -0.87 -5.84 1.03
N ARG A 110 -1.50 -6.22 2.14
CA ARG A 110 -1.57 -7.58 2.65
C ARG A 110 -2.99 -8.12 2.58
N LYS A 111 -3.14 -9.41 2.27
CA LYS A 111 -4.43 -10.09 2.19
C LYS A 111 -5.10 -10.17 3.57
N GLY A 112 -6.38 -9.86 3.66
CA GLY A 112 -7.12 -9.81 4.92
C GLY A 112 -6.79 -8.63 5.83
N LYS A 113 -5.89 -7.74 5.42
CA LYS A 113 -5.51 -6.49 6.09
C LYS A 113 -6.16 -5.28 5.40
N GLY A 114 -5.53 -4.14 5.37
CA GLY A 114 -6.00 -2.94 4.67
C GLY A 114 -6.42 -1.83 5.60
N THR A 115 -6.96 -0.74 5.05
CA THR A 115 -7.27 0.50 5.78
C THR A 115 -8.28 0.29 6.91
N HIS A 116 -9.30 -0.55 6.70
CA HIS A 116 -10.33 -0.78 7.72
C HIS A 116 -9.80 -1.59 8.90
N ALA A 117 -9.02 -2.64 8.64
CA ALA A 117 -8.39 -3.42 9.70
C ALA A 117 -7.39 -2.59 10.51
N ALA A 118 -6.57 -1.76 9.84
CA ALA A 118 -5.66 -0.82 10.50
C ALA A 118 -6.43 0.20 11.37
N SER A 119 -7.56 0.72 10.86
CA SER A 119 -8.44 1.63 11.58
C SER A 119 -8.99 1.01 12.87
N LEU A 120 -9.51 -0.21 12.78
CA LEU A 120 -10.04 -0.94 13.94
C LEU A 120 -8.94 -1.22 14.97
N ARG A 121 -7.78 -1.66 14.52
CA ARG A 121 -6.64 -1.95 15.41
C ARG A 121 -6.12 -0.70 16.10
N THR A 122 -6.05 0.43 15.39
CA THR A 122 -5.66 1.71 15.99
C THR A 122 -6.64 2.12 17.10
N THR A 123 -7.95 2.02 16.86
CA THR A 123 -8.98 2.34 17.86
C THR A 123 -8.91 1.38 19.06
N GLU A 124 -8.65 0.09 18.82
CA GLU A 124 -8.45 -0.89 19.88
C GLU A 124 -7.26 -0.52 20.77
N PHE A 125 -6.12 -0.19 20.16
CA PHE A 125 -4.93 0.22 20.90
C PHE A 125 -5.14 1.52 21.67
N MET A 126 -5.84 2.50 21.08
CA MET A 126 -6.21 3.72 21.79
C MET A 126 -7.04 3.42 23.05
N ARG A 127 -8.01 2.52 22.97
CA ARG A 127 -8.85 2.10 24.11
C ARG A 127 -8.05 1.38 25.18
N ARG A 128 -7.17 0.45 24.79
CA ARG A 128 -6.31 -0.29 25.72
C ARG A 128 -5.36 0.67 26.45
N ALA A 129 -4.65 1.50 25.70
CA ALA A 129 -3.72 2.48 26.26
C ALA A 129 -4.41 3.48 27.19
N SER A 130 -5.64 3.93 26.86
CA SER A 130 -6.40 4.83 27.75
C SER A 130 -6.86 4.16 29.04
N ARG A 131 -7.17 2.86 29.02
CA ARG A 131 -7.48 2.11 30.25
C ARG A 131 -6.24 1.92 31.12
N GLU A 132 -5.08 1.71 30.50
CA GLU A 132 -3.83 1.46 31.19
C GLU A 132 -3.21 2.76 31.75
N TRP A 133 -3.25 3.86 30.98
CA TRP A 133 -2.50 5.09 31.32
C TRP A 133 -3.39 6.34 31.49
N GLY A 134 -4.71 6.24 31.39
CA GLY A 134 -5.65 7.36 31.52
C GLY A 134 -5.61 8.30 30.32
N THR A 135 -4.61 9.16 30.23
CA THR A 135 -4.44 10.18 29.18
C THR A 135 -3.17 9.98 28.37
N PRO A 136 -3.07 8.90 27.57
CA PRO A 136 -1.87 8.61 26.78
C PRO A 136 -1.66 9.62 25.65
N TYR A 137 -0.46 9.59 25.07
CA TYR A 137 -0.07 10.39 23.94
C TYR A 137 0.13 9.50 22.71
N VAL A 138 -0.03 10.10 21.55
CA VAL A 138 0.15 9.42 20.28
C VAL A 138 1.26 10.12 19.51
N LEU A 139 2.23 9.34 19.11
CA LEU A 139 3.21 9.64 18.09
C LEU A 139 2.67 9.16 16.75
N LYS A 140 2.48 10.06 15.81
CA LYS A 140 2.24 9.73 14.41
C LYS A 140 3.45 10.11 13.58
N GLY A 141 4.03 9.13 12.90
CA GLY A 141 5.16 9.29 12.00
C GLY A 141 4.81 8.93 10.56
N ASP A 142 5.57 9.49 9.64
CA ASP A 142 5.47 9.28 8.20
C ASP A 142 6.88 9.39 7.60
N ILE A 143 7.22 8.58 6.60
CA ILE A 143 8.53 8.63 5.95
C ILE A 143 8.48 9.60 4.77
N SER A 144 9.47 10.49 4.69
CA SER A 144 9.57 11.45 3.59
C SER A 144 9.83 10.76 2.26
N ARG A 145 8.97 11.03 1.25
CA ARG A 145 9.12 10.54 -0.13
C ARG A 145 9.48 9.05 -0.21
N TYR A 146 8.85 8.23 0.61
CA TYR A 146 9.23 6.86 0.92
C TYR A 146 9.68 6.04 -0.30
N PHE A 147 8.79 5.80 -1.28
CA PHE A 147 9.11 4.99 -2.47
C PHE A 147 10.32 5.50 -3.26
N ALA A 148 10.50 6.80 -3.35
CA ALA A 148 11.62 7.42 -4.06
C ALA A 148 12.94 7.40 -3.26
N SER A 149 12.88 7.11 -1.96
CA SER A 149 14.04 7.13 -1.06
C SER A 149 14.57 5.75 -0.69
N ILE A 150 13.95 4.67 -1.18
CA ILE A 150 14.41 3.30 -0.89
C ILE A 150 15.74 3.05 -1.60
N ALA A 151 16.83 2.88 -0.85
CA ALA A 151 18.16 2.60 -1.37
C ALA A 151 18.22 1.16 -1.95
N HIS A 152 18.61 1.02 -3.23
CA HIS A 152 18.66 -0.27 -3.92
C HIS A 152 19.66 -1.22 -3.27
N GLU A 153 20.87 -0.73 -2.99
CA GLU A 153 21.93 -1.53 -2.35
C GLU A 153 21.45 -2.12 -1.02
N ARG A 154 20.81 -1.28 -0.19
CA ARG A 154 20.28 -1.70 1.10
C ARG A 154 19.18 -2.76 0.95
N LEU A 155 18.23 -2.52 0.07
CA LEU A 155 17.15 -3.46 -0.21
C LEU A 155 17.69 -4.81 -0.70
N LEU A 156 18.66 -4.77 -1.62
CA LEU A 156 19.33 -5.96 -2.14
C LEU A 156 20.12 -6.71 -1.06
N ALA A 157 20.75 -6.01 -0.12
CA ALA A 157 21.44 -6.62 1.02
C ALA A 157 20.48 -7.29 2.04
N MET A 158 19.22 -6.86 2.08
CA MET A 158 18.20 -7.47 2.95
C MET A 158 17.61 -8.77 2.37
N LEU A 159 17.50 -8.89 1.05
CA LEU A 159 16.85 -10.03 0.37
C LEU A 159 17.48 -11.40 0.68
N PRO A 160 18.82 -11.57 0.79
CA PRO A 160 19.42 -12.84 1.15
C PRO A 160 19.02 -13.39 2.52
N LYS A 161 18.46 -12.54 3.40
CA LYS A 161 17.89 -12.98 4.69
C LYS A 161 16.56 -13.74 4.51
N LEU A 162 15.88 -13.52 3.38
CA LEU A 162 14.61 -14.14 3.04
C LEU A 162 14.76 -15.26 2.00
N VAL A 163 15.56 -15.03 0.97
CA VAL A 163 15.75 -15.89 -0.21
C VAL A 163 17.20 -16.28 -0.31
N SER A 164 17.48 -17.58 -0.52
CA SER A 164 18.82 -18.08 -0.81
C SER A 164 18.96 -18.69 -2.21
N ASP A 165 17.89 -18.64 -3.00
CA ASP A 165 17.88 -19.05 -4.41
C ASP A 165 18.58 -17.95 -5.26
N PRO A 166 19.71 -18.24 -5.92
CA PRO A 166 20.49 -17.23 -6.64
C PRO A 166 19.75 -16.65 -7.84
N ASP A 167 18.94 -17.46 -8.51
CA ASP A 167 18.21 -17.03 -9.71
C ASP A 167 17.05 -16.11 -9.35
N VAL A 168 16.38 -16.39 -8.23
CA VAL A 168 15.35 -15.49 -7.67
C VAL A 168 15.99 -14.18 -7.20
N LEU A 169 17.18 -14.20 -6.59
CA LEU A 169 17.93 -13.00 -6.23
C LEU A 169 18.37 -12.20 -7.44
N TRP A 170 18.80 -12.88 -8.52
CA TRP A 170 19.08 -12.24 -9.80
C TRP A 170 17.86 -11.49 -10.33
N LEU A 171 16.69 -12.14 -10.33
CA LEU A 171 15.46 -11.51 -10.81
C LEU A 171 15.05 -10.31 -9.97
N PHE A 172 15.15 -10.39 -8.63
CA PHE A 172 14.92 -9.23 -7.77
C PHE A 172 15.90 -8.09 -8.07
N ARG A 173 17.16 -8.39 -8.33
CA ARG A 173 18.16 -7.38 -8.73
C ARG A 173 17.72 -6.66 -10.00
N ARG A 174 17.28 -7.40 -11.04
CA ARG A 174 16.76 -6.81 -12.28
C ARG A 174 15.55 -5.91 -12.02
N ILE A 175 14.58 -6.41 -11.26
CA ILE A 175 13.36 -5.64 -10.88
C ILE A 175 13.72 -4.35 -10.13
N ILE A 176 14.73 -4.36 -9.26
CA ILE A 176 15.07 -3.24 -8.40
C ILE A 176 16.00 -2.25 -9.11
N GLN A 177 17.02 -2.71 -9.83
CA GLN A 177 18.05 -1.84 -10.40
C GLN A 177 17.72 -1.34 -11.81
N ASP A 178 17.06 -2.17 -12.61
CA ASP A 178 16.82 -1.88 -14.04
C ASP A 178 15.43 -1.23 -14.29
N ASN A 179 14.79 -0.72 -13.26
CA ASN A 179 13.45 -0.11 -13.30
C ASN A 179 13.42 1.36 -13.75
N GLY A 180 14.55 1.91 -14.19
CA GLY A 180 14.70 3.31 -14.60
C GLY A 180 15.07 4.29 -13.49
N TYR A 181 15.29 3.81 -12.26
CA TYR A 181 15.78 4.60 -11.12
C TYR A 181 17.25 4.25 -10.83
N GLN A 182 18.07 5.28 -10.62
CA GLN A 182 19.50 5.08 -10.34
C GLN A 182 19.77 5.04 -8.83
N GLY A 183 20.18 3.86 -8.33
CA GLY A 183 20.64 3.67 -6.96
C GLY A 183 19.58 3.76 -5.86
N CYS A 184 18.48 4.48 -6.08
CA CYS A 184 17.38 4.57 -5.13
C CYS A 184 16.03 4.80 -5.82
N GLY A 185 14.96 4.32 -5.17
CA GLY A 185 13.58 4.46 -5.61
C GLY A 185 12.97 3.20 -6.20
N LEU A 186 11.68 3.01 -5.93
CA LEU A 186 10.87 1.93 -6.53
C LEU A 186 9.69 2.54 -7.29
N PRO A 187 9.34 1.99 -8.47
CA PRO A 187 8.25 2.49 -9.29
C PRO A 187 6.89 2.33 -8.58
N LEU A 188 6.15 3.44 -8.46
CA LEU A 188 4.77 3.40 -8.00
C LEU A 188 3.89 2.79 -9.09
N GLY A 189 3.29 1.62 -8.84
CA GLY A 189 2.39 0.94 -9.78
C GLY A 189 2.72 -0.54 -10.01
N SER A 190 3.85 -1.01 -9.50
CA SER A 190 4.23 -2.43 -9.51
C SER A 190 3.79 -3.13 -8.22
N VAL A 191 3.32 -4.38 -8.34
CA VAL A 191 2.99 -5.21 -7.18
C VAL A 191 4.23 -5.54 -6.36
N THR A 192 5.36 -5.83 -7.00
CA THR A 192 6.63 -6.13 -6.29
C THR A 192 7.11 -4.93 -5.50
N SER A 193 7.01 -3.70 -6.05
CA SER A 193 7.38 -2.48 -5.33
C SER A 193 6.64 -2.31 -4.01
N GLN A 194 5.36 -2.69 -3.97
CA GLN A 194 4.55 -2.61 -2.74
C GLN A 194 5.05 -3.59 -1.67
N TRP A 195 5.38 -4.82 -2.07
CA TRP A 195 5.90 -5.83 -1.15
C TRP A 195 7.33 -5.54 -0.71
N LEU A 196 8.18 -5.12 -1.63
CA LEU A 196 9.56 -4.70 -1.33
C LEU A 196 9.60 -3.48 -0.42
N ALA A 197 8.71 -2.52 -0.61
CA ALA A 197 8.57 -1.38 0.28
C ALA A 197 8.12 -1.82 1.69
N ASN A 198 7.12 -2.70 1.83
CA ASN A 198 6.77 -3.25 3.13
C ASN A 198 7.93 -3.99 3.78
N PHE A 199 8.68 -4.78 3.00
CA PHE A 199 9.84 -5.53 3.46
C PHE A 199 10.98 -4.62 3.92
N TYR A 200 11.19 -3.49 3.26
CA TYR A 200 12.21 -2.53 3.65
C TYR A 200 11.95 -1.94 5.05
N LEU A 201 10.69 -1.66 5.39
CA LEU A 201 10.27 -1.17 6.71
C LEU A 201 10.00 -2.28 7.74
N ASP A 202 10.05 -3.55 7.35
CA ASP A 202 9.90 -4.67 8.27
C ASP A 202 10.94 -4.63 9.40
N SER A 203 12.16 -4.19 9.11
CA SER A 203 13.19 -4.00 10.13
C SER A 203 12.85 -2.90 11.14
N LEU A 204 12.15 -1.83 10.72
CA LEU A 204 11.61 -0.83 11.64
C LEU A 204 10.51 -1.43 12.52
N ASP A 205 9.64 -2.25 11.93
CA ASP A 205 8.56 -2.90 12.66
C ASP A 205 9.11 -3.80 13.79
N HIS A 206 10.12 -4.61 13.47
CA HIS A 206 10.81 -5.46 14.45
C HIS A 206 11.57 -4.63 15.49
N PHE A 207 12.29 -3.59 15.07
CA PHE A 207 12.94 -2.67 16.00
C PHE A 207 11.95 -2.10 17.02
N VAL A 208 10.79 -1.61 16.56
CA VAL A 208 9.78 -1.02 17.46
C VAL A 208 9.10 -2.08 18.34
N LYS A 209 8.73 -3.25 17.77
CA LYS A 209 7.97 -4.28 18.49
C LYS A 209 8.84 -5.17 19.37
N ASP A 210 9.98 -5.61 18.84
CA ASP A 210 10.79 -6.65 19.48
C ASP A 210 11.94 -6.02 20.28
N ASP A 211 12.70 -5.08 19.73
CA ASP A 211 13.86 -4.48 20.39
C ASP A 211 13.44 -3.42 21.41
N MET A 212 12.52 -2.51 21.05
CA MET A 212 11.99 -1.50 21.96
C MET A 212 10.85 -2.03 22.85
N GLY A 213 10.24 -3.18 22.51
CA GLY A 213 9.15 -3.79 23.27
C GLY A 213 7.84 -2.98 23.28
N LEU A 214 7.55 -2.17 22.23
CA LEU A 214 6.44 -1.25 22.22
C LEU A 214 5.15 -1.89 21.66
N PRO A 215 4.15 -2.23 22.50
CA PRO A 215 3.01 -3.04 22.08
C PRO A 215 2.01 -2.28 21.19
N TYR A 216 1.81 -0.98 21.42
CA TYR A 216 0.78 -0.17 20.76
C TYR A 216 1.32 0.55 19.52
N TYR A 217 1.83 -0.21 18.56
CA TYR A 217 2.36 0.26 17.28
C TYR A 217 1.58 -0.34 16.11
N VAL A 218 1.18 0.50 15.15
CA VAL A 218 0.47 0.13 13.92
C VAL A 218 1.11 0.84 12.74
N ARG A 219 1.39 0.11 11.65
CA ARG A 219 1.92 0.69 10.42
C ARG A 219 1.02 0.42 9.21
N TYR A 220 0.88 1.43 8.38
CA TYR A 220 0.26 1.34 7.06
C TYR A 220 1.18 1.95 6.01
N MET A 221 1.97 1.15 5.32
CA MET A 221 3.06 1.54 4.43
C MET A 221 4.07 2.42 5.17
N ASP A 222 4.24 3.68 4.76
CA ASP A 222 5.12 4.69 5.34
C ASP A 222 4.52 5.44 6.54
N ASP A 223 3.21 5.34 6.75
CA ASP A 223 2.46 6.01 7.81
C ASP A 223 2.35 5.08 9.04
N PHE A 224 2.79 5.51 10.21
CA PHE A 224 2.72 4.71 11.44
C PHE A 224 2.19 5.50 12.64
N VAL A 225 1.62 4.77 13.56
CA VAL A 225 1.10 5.30 14.84
C VAL A 225 1.69 4.48 15.98
N LEU A 226 2.22 5.18 16.99
CA LEU A 226 2.68 4.63 18.26
C LEU A 226 1.97 5.34 19.40
N ILE A 227 1.49 4.60 20.40
CA ILE A 227 0.81 5.16 21.57
C ILE A 227 1.67 4.90 22.80
N GLY A 228 1.90 5.94 23.60
CA GLY A 228 2.71 5.88 24.81
C GLY A 228 2.07 6.61 26.00
N PRO A 229 2.55 6.36 27.23
CA PRO A 229 1.94 6.84 28.45
C PRO A 229 1.94 8.37 28.57
N ASN A 230 2.97 9.04 28.07
CA ASN A 230 3.10 10.50 28.17
C ASN A 230 3.92 11.08 27.01
N LYS A 231 3.97 12.41 26.92
CA LYS A 231 4.66 13.13 25.85
C LYS A 231 6.18 12.94 25.85
N ALA A 232 6.79 12.89 27.04
CA ALA A 232 8.24 12.72 27.18
C ALA A 232 8.67 11.35 26.65
N TRP A 233 7.97 10.29 27.05
CA TRP A 233 8.18 8.94 26.58
C TRP A 233 8.04 8.83 25.03
N CYS A 234 6.99 9.42 24.47
CA CYS A 234 6.80 9.45 23.01
C CYS A 234 7.93 10.22 22.30
N ARG A 235 8.52 11.24 22.93
CA ARG A 235 9.66 11.97 22.39
C ARG A 235 10.91 11.10 22.35
N THR A 236 11.24 10.41 23.44
CA THR A 236 12.36 9.46 23.47
C THR A 236 12.17 8.35 22.43
N ALA A 237 10.97 7.79 22.32
CA ALA A 237 10.68 6.79 21.29
C ALA A 237 10.85 7.36 19.86
N LEU A 238 10.42 8.61 19.61
CA LEU A 238 10.64 9.27 18.32
C LEU A 238 12.12 9.44 18.00
N GLU A 239 12.93 9.86 18.95
CA GLU A 239 14.38 10.04 18.79
C GLU A 239 15.07 8.71 18.43
N GLN A 240 14.69 7.61 19.11
CA GLN A 240 15.22 6.27 18.80
C GLN A 240 14.78 5.78 17.43
N ILE A 241 13.50 5.98 17.06
CA ILE A 241 12.98 5.63 15.75
C ILE A 241 13.67 6.44 14.64
N ASP A 242 13.85 7.76 14.81
CA ASP A 242 14.52 8.62 13.83
C ASP A 242 15.99 8.21 13.65
N ALA A 243 16.70 7.93 14.74
CA ALA A 243 18.07 7.43 14.70
C ALA A 243 18.16 6.09 13.94
N PHE A 244 17.27 5.15 14.22
CA PHE A 244 17.21 3.86 13.52
C PHE A 244 16.90 4.04 12.03
N VAL A 245 15.89 4.84 11.69
CA VAL A 245 15.46 5.10 10.30
C VAL A 245 16.60 5.72 9.49
N ARG A 246 17.37 6.66 10.07
CA ARG A 246 18.53 7.29 9.41
C ARG A 246 19.70 6.33 9.27
N ALA A 247 20.11 5.70 10.36
CA ALA A 247 21.32 4.87 10.38
C ALA A 247 21.12 3.53 9.67
N SER A 248 19.98 2.87 9.94
CA SER A 248 19.71 1.50 9.46
C SER A 248 19.02 1.46 8.11
N LEU A 249 18.21 2.45 7.75
CA LEU A 249 17.39 2.44 6.53
C LEU A 249 17.76 3.54 5.54
N GLN A 250 18.64 4.49 5.90
CA GLN A 250 18.99 5.65 5.06
C GLN A 250 17.73 6.44 4.63
N LEU A 251 16.73 6.50 5.51
CA LEU A 251 15.48 7.23 5.30
C LEU A 251 15.39 8.43 6.24
N SER A 252 14.41 9.29 6.02
CA SER A 252 14.13 10.44 6.89
C SER A 252 12.65 10.49 7.25
N LEU A 253 12.35 10.82 8.49
CA LEU A 253 10.98 11.10 8.90
C LEU A 253 10.47 12.39 8.26
N ASN A 254 9.18 12.43 7.98
CA ASN A 254 8.51 13.60 7.46
C ASN A 254 8.46 14.69 8.56
N PRO A 255 8.74 15.99 8.25
CA PRO A 255 8.63 17.09 9.24
C PRO A 255 7.24 17.21 9.89
N LYS A 256 6.21 16.59 9.33
CA LYS A 256 4.86 16.52 9.92
C LYS A 256 4.70 15.46 11.00
N THR A 257 5.73 14.65 11.24
CA THR A 257 5.77 13.72 12.37
C THR A 257 5.58 14.50 13.66
N GLY A 258 4.70 14.03 14.54
CA GLY A 258 4.39 14.78 15.75
C GLY A 258 3.74 13.95 16.83
N ILE A 259 3.60 14.57 18.00
CA ILE A 259 3.10 13.95 19.23
C ILE A 259 1.93 14.79 19.77
N TRP A 260 0.82 14.12 20.02
CA TRP A 260 -0.41 14.76 20.52
C TRP A 260 -1.03 13.94 21.65
N PRO A 261 -1.78 14.59 22.58
CA PRO A 261 -2.62 13.85 23.50
C PRO A 261 -3.72 13.13 22.74
N ILE A 262 -4.05 11.92 23.17
CA ILE A 262 -5.04 11.05 22.52
C ILE A 262 -6.42 11.72 22.41
N SER A 263 -6.76 12.61 23.35
CA SER A 263 -8.02 13.37 23.38
C SER A 263 -8.25 14.24 22.15
N LYS A 264 -7.17 14.66 21.45
CA LYS A 264 -7.29 15.41 20.19
C LYS A 264 -7.71 14.56 19.00
N GLY A 265 -7.74 13.23 19.16
CA GLY A 265 -7.97 12.29 18.05
C GLY A 265 -6.85 12.27 17.03
N ILE A 266 -6.78 11.19 16.22
CA ILE A 266 -5.68 10.94 15.27
C ILE A 266 -6.23 10.73 13.88
N ASP A 267 -5.67 11.43 12.89
CA ASP A 267 -5.89 11.14 11.47
C ASP A 267 -5.00 9.98 11.01
N PHE A 268 -5.58 8.81 10.76
CA PHE A 268 -4.87 7.66 10.24
C PHE A 268 -5.74 6.86 9.25
N VAL A 269 -5.16 6.31 8.21
CA VAL A 269 -5.79 5.47 7.16
C VAL A 269 -7.15 5.96 6.64
N GLY A 270 -7.30 7.26 6.52
CA GLY A 270 -8.53 7.88 5.97
C GLY A 270 -9.60 8.25 7.00
N TYR A 271 -9.42 7.91 8.26
CA TYR A 271 -10.32 8.20 9.36
C TYR A 271 -9.67 9.08 10.42
N ARG A 272 -10.50 9.66 11.29
CA ARG A 272 -10.04 10.30 12.52
C ARG A 272 -10.58 9.52 13.71
N HIS A 273 -9.67 9.07 14.55
CA HIS A 273 -9.91 8.12 15.63
C HIS A 273 -9.93 8.82 16.96
N TRP A 274 -10.88 8.47 17.81
CA TRP A 274 -10.93 8.72 19.25
C TRP A 274 -11.12 7.38 19.97
N THR A 275 -11.05 7.39 21.27
CA THR A 275 -11.22 6.18 22.10
C THR A 275 -12.63 5.60 22.02
N ASP A 276 -13.64 6.46 21.92
CA ASP A 276 -15.07 6.13 21.92
C ASP A 276 -15.65 5.99 20.50
N HIS A 277 -15.15 6.77 19.54
CA HIS A 277 -15.68 6.78 18.18
C HIS A 277 -14.61 7.03 17.11
N THR A 278 -15.01 6.79 15.86
CA THR A 278 -14.19 7.09 14.67
C THR A 278 -15.03 7.88 13.68
N LEU A 279 -14.50 8.96 13.14
CA LEU A 279 -15.17 9.80 12.15
C LEU A 279 -14.47 9.68 10.78
N PRO A 280 -15.20 9.90 9.68
CA PRO A 280 -14.57 10.01 8.36
C PRO A 280 -13.71 11.28 8.31
N ARG A 281 -12.59 11.23 7.60
CA ARG A 281 -11.70 12.39 7.43
C ARG A 281 -12.46 13.56 6.76
N LYS A 282 -12.44 14.74 7.36
CA LYS A 282 -13.14 15.95 6.87
C LYS A 282 -12.94 16.22 5.38
N ARG A 283 -11.71 16.01 4.88
CA ARG A 283 -11.38 16.21 3.47
C ARG A 283 -12.11 15.21 2.55
N THR A 284 -12.23 13.93 2.94
CA THR A 284 -12.97 12.91 2.18
C THR A 284 -14.44 13.29 2.08
N VAL A 285 -15.04 13.72 3.19
CA VAL A 285 -16.44 14.21 3.24
C VAL A 285 -16.64 15.44 2.35
N LYS A 286 -15.75 16.45 2.43
CA LYS A 286 -15.82 17.65 1.58
C LYS A 286 -15.75 17.31 0.09
N ARG A 287 -14.84 16.41 -0.31
CA ARG A 287 -14.71 15.95 -1.69
C ARG A 287 -15.97 15.22 -2.15
N ALA A 288 -16.48 14.28 -1.37
CA ALA A 288 -17.70 13.54 -1.71
C ALA A 288 -18.89 14.49 -1.86
N ARG A 289 -19.07 15.45 -0.94
CA ARG A 289 -20.13 16.46 -1.00
C ARG A 289 -20.04 17.31 -2.26
N LYS A 290 -18.81 17.73 -2.65
CA LYS A 290 -18.60 18.49 -3.88
C LYS A 290 -18.95 17.64 -5.12
N THR A 291 -18.46 16.40 -5.17
CA THR A 291 -18.69 15.48 -6.30
C THR A 291 -20.17 15.14 -6.45
N PHE A 292 -20.86 14.75 -5.36
CA PHE A 292 -22.28 14.39 -5.45
C PHE A 292 -23.20 15.56 -5.77
N LYS A 293 -22.82 16.79 -5.40
CA LYS A 293 -23.54 18.00 -5.80
C LYS A 293 -23.56 18.21 -7.34
N THR A 294 -22.54 17.75 -8.06
CA THR A 294 -22.48 17.89 -9.52
C THR A 294 -23.20 16.79 -10.29
N PHE A 295 -23.52 15.66 -9.66
CA PHE A 295 -24.12 14.50 -10.33
C PHE A 295 -25.46 14.75 -10.98
N PRO A 296 -26.44 15.44 -10.33
CA PRO A 296 -27.73 15.71 -10.99
C PRO A 296 -27.59 16.42 -12.34
N GLY A 297 -26.81 17.48 -12.40
CA GLY A 297 -26.60 18.22 -13.65
C GLY A 297 -25.82 17.44 -14.71
N LEU A 298 -24.83 16.63 -14.30
CA LEU A 298 -24.08 15.79 -15.23
C LEU A 298 -24.94 14.63 -15.76
N TYR A 299 -25.83 14.08 -14.94
CA TYR A 299 -26.76 13.01 -15.33
C TYR A 299 -27.84 13.54 -16.29
N ALA A 300 -28.45 14.69 -15.97
CA ALA A 300 -29.41 15.34 -16.84
C ALA A 300 -28.81 15.68 -18.22
N ALA A 301 -27.54 16.10 -18.24
CA ALA A 301 -26.80 16.39 -19.47
C ALA A 301 -26.26 15.15 -20.21
N GLY A 302 -26.59 13.93 -19.77
CA GLY A 302 -26.13 12.67 -20.36
C GLY A 302 -24.61 12.42 -20.26
N LYS A 303 -23.88 13.21 -19.46
CA LYS A 303 -22.41 13.09 -19.30
C LYS A 303 -21.99 11.93 -18.40
N ILE A 304 -22.87 11.46 -17.53
CA ILE A 304 -22.70 10.28 -16.68
C ILE A 304 -24.00 9.45 -16.71
N ASP A 305 -23.86 8.14 -16.54
CA ASP A 305 -24.96 7.20 -16.45
C ASP A 305 -25.30 6.83 -14.99
N LEU A 306 -26.37 6.06 -14.80
CA LEU A 306 -26.80 5.61 -13.50
C LEU A 306 -25.79 4.65 -12.85
N ASP A 307 -25.13 3.81 -13.66
CA ASP A 307 -24.13 2.85 -13.19
C ASP A 307 -22.92 3.59 -12.59
N TYR A 308 -22.49 4.67 -13.23
CA TYR A 308 -21.41 5.51 -12.70
C TYR A 308 -21.80 6.15 -11.36
N VAL A 309 -23.00 6.70 -11.25
CA VAL A 309 -23.49 7.30 -9.98
C VAL A 309 -23.60 6.24 -8.91
N THR A 310 -24.22 5.10 -9.21
CA THR A 310 -24.41 3.98 -8.29
C THR A 310 -23.08 3.46 -7.76
N ALA A 311 -22.10 3.25 -8.63
CA ALA A 311 -20.76 2.79 -8.22
C ALA A 311 -20.10 3.77 -7.23
N ARG A 312 -20.23 5.09 -7.44
CA ARG A 312 -19.69 6.11 -6.56
C ARG A 312 -20.40 6.18 -5.21
N VAL A 313 -21.73 6.09 -5.21
CA VAL A 313 -22.56 6.07 -3.99
C VAL A 313 -22.26 4.82 -3.17
N VAL A 314 -22.24 3.64 -3.78
CA VAL A 314 -21.93 2.36 -3.12
C VAL A 314 -20.52 2.40 -2.51
N SER A 315 -19.52 2.87 -3.25
CA SER A 315 -18.15 3.01 -2.76
C SER A 315 -18.07 3.94 -1.53
N PHE A 316 -18.72 5.11 -1.59
CA PHE A 316 -18.73 6.05 -0.48
C PHE A 316 -19.52 5.52 0.73
N THR A 317 -20.66 4.88 0.50
CA THR A 317 -21.45 4.22 1.56
C THR A 317 -20.63 3.10 2.22
N GLY A 318 -19.90 2.29 1.44
CA GLY A 318 -18.98 1.28 1.95
C GLY A 318 -17.92 1.86 2.88
N TYR A 319 -17.30 2.98 2.48
CA TYR A 319 -16.33 3.69 3.33
C TYR A 319 -16.98 4.21 4.63
N MET A 320 -18.18 4.78 4.56
CA MET A 320 -18.89 5.36 5.71
C MET A 320 -19.38 4.31 6.73
N LYS A 321 -19.53 3.04 6.33
CA LYS A 321 -19.93 1.94 7.24
C LYS A 321 -18.90 1.66 8.33
N HIS A 322 -17.64 2.04 8.13
CA HIS A 322 -16.54 1.80 9.06
C HIS A 322 -16.30 2.92 10.07
N CYS A 323 -17.21 3.88 10.18
CA CYS A 323 -17.10 5.01 11.10
C CYS A 323 -18.48 5.53 11.52
N ALA A 324 -18.52 6.41 12.51
CA ALA A 324 -19.75 7.10 12.94
C ALA A 324 -20.14 8.20 11.92
N GLY A 325 -20.41 7.78 10.67
CA GLY A 325 -20.68 8.66 9.55
C GLY A 325 -22.11 8.63 9.02
N ARG A 326 -23.04 7.89 9.67
CA ARG A 326 -24.41 7.66 9.18
C ARG A 326 -25.16 8.96 8.87
N GLU A 327 -25.15 9.93 9.80
CA GLU A 327 -25.83 11.22 9.62
C GLU A 327 -25.19 12.04 8.47
N THR A 328 -23.86 12.06 8.40
CA THR A 328 -23.14 12.71 7.31
C THR A 328 -23.50 12.11 5.95
N LEU A 329 -23.58 10.78 5.89
CA LEU A 329 -23.98 10.06 4.67
C LEU A 329 -25.41 10.43 4.27
N ARG A 330 -26.36 10.36 5.20
CA ARG A 330 -27.76 10.73 4.97
C ARG A 330 -27.92 12.15 4.42
N HIS A 331 -27.24 13.12 5.01
CA HIS A 331 -27.26 14.52 4.54
C HIS A 331 -26.66 14.72 3.14
N ILE A 332 -25.65 13.94 2.79
CA ILE A 332 -25.05 14.02 1.46
C ILE A 332 -25.97 13.42 0.41
N LEU A 333 -26.55 12.24 0.70
CA LEU A 333 -27.41 11.50 -0.24
C LEU A 333 -28.80 12.12 -0.39
N ALA A 334 -29.36 12.76 0.64
CA ALA A 334 -30.66 13.44 0.57
C ALA A 334 -30.73 14.53 -0.52
N ARG A 335 -29.59 15.05 -0.95
CA ARG A 335 -29.48 16.06 -2.02
C ARG A 335 -29.19 15.48 -3.40
N LEU A 336 -29.09 14.14 -3.50
CA LEU A 336 -28.78 13.46 -4.74
C LEU A 336 -30.10 13.01 -5.41
N VAL A 337 -30.79 13.93 -6.05
CA VAL A 337 -31.98 13.64 -6.87
C VAL A 337 -31.55 13.68 -8.33
N LEU A 338 -31.83 12.59 -9.04
CA LEU A 338 -31.48 12.44 -10.47
C LEU A 338 -32.75 12.55 -11.29
N THR A 339 -32.77 13.48 -12.23
CA THR A 339 -33.82 13.61 -13.24
C THR A 339 -33.18 13.51 -14.62
N ARG A 340 -33.81 12.83 -15.58
CA ARG A 340 -33.40 12.96 -16.98
C ARG A 340 -34.00 14.28 -17.50
N GLY A 341 -33.19 15.05 -18.21
CA GLY A 341 -33.73 16.13 -19.05
C GLY A 341 -34.66 15.51 -20.09
N GLU A 342 -35.75 16.18 -20.40
CA GLU A 342 -36.62 15.87 -21.52
C GLU A 342 -35.85 16.03 -22.82
#